data_d7f4c382d71fb1dd2e023a2c1531f68f
#
_entry.id   d7f4c382d71fb1dd2e023a2c1531f68f
#
_cell.length_a   1.000
_cell.length_b   1.000
_cell.length_c   1.000
_cell.angle_alpha   90.00
_cell.angle_beta   90.00
_cell.angle_gamma   90.00
#
_symmetry.space_group_name_H-M   'P 1'
#
loop_
_entity.id
_entity.type
_entity.pdbx_description
1 polymer ?
#
loop_
_entity_poly.entity_id
_entity_poly.type
_entity_poly.pdbx_seq_one_letter_code
_entity_poly.pdbx_strand_id
1 'polypeptide(L)'
;LGRIYNFTNEEAIFLGVTFAATSVSISVEVLKELKKLDTKEGTTILGAAVIDDILAVLILSILVSIFSDVAKAEGGHTQSNLGVGILIQVIYFIGIYLVFRWIAPFLMKISEKLLISSSEILMSLVICLGMAFFADLVGLSAVVGSFFAGVAVAQTPYKREIDSSIEPIGYAVFIPMFFVSIGLSMTFKGLLTNWLFIVILLVLALLTKWGGCGLGAKMLGMSWHSGDIIGAGMVSRGEMALIIAQVGYEAHLLSDKFYSSVIIVIILTTIIAPFMLKSAIMRQAKAEAK
;
A
#
# COMPACT_ATOMS: atom_id res chain seq x y z
N LEU A 1 3.67 -21.91 -0.78
CA LEU A 1 2.21 -21.92 -0.86
C LEU A 1 1.76 -22.02 -2.31
N GLY A 2 2.26 -21.18 -3.22
CA GLY A 2 1.84 -21.15 -4.62
C GLY A 2 1.85 -22.51 -5.31
N ARG A 3 2.92 -23.29 -5.15
CA ARG A 3 3.03 -24.66 -5.74
C ARG A 3 2.00 -25.66 -5.19
N ILE A 4 1.59 -25.50 -3.91
CA ILE A 4 0.62 -26.41 -3.28
C ILE A 4 -0.80 -26.14 -3.80
N TYR A 5 -1.10 -24.89 -4.12
CA TYR A 5 -2.42 -24.45 -4.60
C TYR A 5 -2.47 -24.25 -6.12
N ASN A 6 -1.43 -24.69 -6.85
CA ASN A 6 -1.30 -24.58 -8.30
C ASN A 6 -1.42 -23.12 -8.83
N PHE A 7 -0.88 -22.16 -8.08
CA PHE A 7 -0.76 -20.79 -8.56
C PHE A 7 0.25 -20.73 -9.72
N THR A 8 -0.02 -19.86 -10.66
CA THR A 8 1.00 -19.42 -11.61
C THR A 8 2.13 -18.70 -10.85
N ASN A 9 3.30 -18.61 -11.46
CA ASN A 9 4.41 -17.85 -10.83
C ASN A 9 4.02 -16.40 -10.62
N GLU A 10 3.22 -15.82 -11.50
CA GLU A 10 2.71 -14.45 -11.47
C GLU A 10 1.78 -14.24 -10.29
N GLU A 11 0.75 -15.09 -10.14
CA GLU A 11 -0.15 -15.06 -8.98
C GLU A 11 0.61 -15.20 -7.66
N ALA A 12 1.62 -16.09 -7.61
CA ALA A 12 2.40 -16.33 -6.40
C ALA A 12 3.25 -15.11 -6.02
N ILE A 13 3.90 -14.44 -7.00
CA ILE A 13 4.66 -13.22 -6.79
C ILE A 13 3.72 -12.10 -6.36
N PHE A 14 2.60 -11.93 -7.06
CA PHE A 14 1.62 -10.90 -6.77
C PHE A 14 1.05 -11.04 -5.36
N LEU A 15 0.69 -12.27 -4.96
CA LEU A 15 0.26 -12.56 -3.60
C LEU A 15 1.33 -12.18 -2.57
N GLY A 16 2.61 -12.45 -2.86
CA GLY A 16 3.74 -12.06 -2.01
C GLY A 16 3.82 -10.55 -1.82
N VAL A 17 3.64 -9.77 -2.88
CA VAL A 17 3.65 -8.30 -2.83
C VAL A 17 2.45 -7.76 -2.07
N THR A 18 1.26 -8.32 -2.28
CA THR A 18 0.05 -7.96 -1.53
C THR A 18 0.29 -8.11 -0.02
N PHE A 19 0.94 -9.19 0.40
CA PHE A 19 1.27 -9.43 1.80
C PHE A 19 2.59 -8.80 2.27
N ALA A 20 3.34 -8.15 1.41
CA ALA A 20 4.45 -7.30 1.80
C ALA A 20 3.99 -5.92 2.30
N ALA A 21 2.93 -5.35 1.74
CA ALA A 21 2.40 -4.05 2.14
C ALA A 21 1.97 -4.02 3.63
N THR A 22 2.13 -2.87 4.28
CA THR A 22 1.79 -2.66 5.70
C THR A 22 0.81 -1.51 5.82
N SER A 23 -0.12 -1.58 6.77
CA SER A 23 -0.90 -0.42 7.21
C SER A 23 -0.32 0.10 8.52
N VAL A 24 0.19 1.31 8.49
CA VAL A 24 0.75 1.94 9.68
C VAL A 24 -0.31 2.59 10.56
N SER A 25 -1.45 2.96 10.01
CA SER A 25 -2.53 3.71 10.69
C SER A 25 -2.94 3.04 12.00
N ILE A 26 -3.11 1.72 11.96
CA ILE A 26 -3.51 0.92 13.13
C ILE A 26 -2.40 0.89 14.20
N SER A 27 -1.17 0.69 13.78
CA SER A 27 -0.01 0.64 14.68
C SER A 27 0.24 2.00 15.33
N VAL A 28 0.06 3.10 14.58
CA VAL A 28 0.13 4.46 15.09
C VAL A 28 -0.90 4.71 16.18
N GLU A 29 -2.15 4.28 15.96
CA GLU A 29 -3.21 4.48 16.94
C GLU A 29 -2.92 3.73 18.24
N VAL A 30 -2.49 2.47 18.17
CA VAL A 30 -2.06 1.70 19.35
C VAL A 30 -0.87 2.35 20.07
N LEU A 31 0.13 2.82 19.31
CA LEU A 31 1.30 3.49 19.88
C LEU A 31 0.94 4.83 20.54
N LYS A 32 0.00 5.58 19.97
CA LYS A 32 -0.54 6.82 20.55
C LYS A 32 -1.27 6.53 21.88
N GLU A 33 -2.18 5.55 21.87
CA GLU A 33 -2.92 5.13 23.06
C GLU A 33 -1.98 4.74 24.22
N LEU A 34 -0.90 4.03 23.90
CA LEU A 34 0.10 3.58 24.86
C LEU A 34 1.20 4.62 25.15
N LYS A 35 1.14 5.81 24.55
CA LYS A 35 2.15 6.89 24.66
C LYS A 35 3.57 6.42 24.29
N LYS A 36 3.68 5.56 23.29
CA LYS A 36 4.94 4.96 22.81
C LYS A 36 5.31 5.41 21.37
N LEU A 37 4.60 6.38 20.79
CA LEU A 37 4.84 6.85 19.42
C LEU A 37 6.24 7.45 19.26
N ASP A 38 6.69 8.25 20.23
CA ASP A 38 7.98 8.96 20.21
C ASP A 38 9.16 8.10 20.69
N THR A 39 8.92 6.81 20.97
CA THR A 39 10.00 5.87 21.32
C THR A 39 10.82 5.49 20.09
N LYS A 40 12.00 4.90 20.31
CA LYS A 40 12.85 4.40 19.24
C LYS A 40 12.12 3.38 18.37
N GLU A 41 11.33 2.51 18.97
CA GLU A 41 10.50 1.53 18.29
C GLU A 41 9.39 2.18 17.47
N GLY A 42 8.65 3.14 18.08
CA GLY A 42 7.57 3.85 17.40
C GLY A 42 8.06 4.63 16.18
N THR A 43 9.13 5.41 16.32
CA THR A 43 9.73 6.15 15.20
C THR A 43 10.31 5.24 14.13
N THR A 44 10.84 4.06 14.50
CA THR A 44 11.32 3.06 13.54
C THR A 44 10.16 2.44 12.75
N ILE A 45 9.05 2.09 13.40
CA ILE A 45 7.83 1.59 12.74
C ILE A 45 7.31 2.62 11.74
N LEU A 46 7.21 3.90 12.14
CA LEU A 46 6.76 4.98 11.26
C LEU A 46 7.66 5.13 10.03
N GLY A 47 8.98 5.21 10.24
CA GLY A 47 9.93 5.37 9.15
C GLY A 47 9.95 4.15 8.20
N ALA A 48 9.90 2.94 8.74
CA ALA A 48 9.86 1.73 7.96
C ALA A 48 8.58 1.63 7.12
N ALA A 49 7.43 2.02 7.67
CA ALA A 49 6.16 1.99 6.95
C ALA A 49 6.12 2.98 5.78
N VAL A 50 6.65 4.20 5.94
CA VAL A 50 6.74 5.16 4.83
C VAL A 50 7.57 4.60 3.67
N ILE A 51 8.69 3.94 3.98
CA ILE A 51 9.52 3.29 2.94
C ILE A 51 8.80 2.10 2.32
N ASP A 52 8.11 1.29 3.14
CA ASP A 52 7.32 0.14 2.70
C ASP A 52 6.22 0.56 1.70
N ASP A 53 5.51 1.65 1.97
CA ASP A 53 4.47 2.18 1.08
C ASP A 53 5.04 2.61 -0.29
N ILE A 54 6.17 3.32 -0.29
CA ILE A 54 6.85 3.71 -1.52
C ILE A 54 7.28 2.47 -2.31
N LEU A 55 7.90 1.50 -1.66
CA LEU A 55 8.36 0.27 -2.30
C LEU A 55 7.18 -0.56 -2.81
N ALA A 56 6.09 -0.67 -2.04
CA ALA A 56 4.90 -1.40 -2.44
C ALA A 56 4.28 -0.82 -3.73
N VAL A 57 4.16 0.50 -3.83
CA VAL A 57 3.64 1.20 -5.02
C VAL A 57 4.57 1.00 -6.22
N LEU A 58 5.89 1.11 -6.03
CA LEU A 58 6.87 0.90 -7.10
C LEU A 58 6.84 -0.55 -7.62
N ILE A 59 6.85 -1.53 -6.72
CA ILE A 59 6.81 -2.95 -7.08
C ILE A 59 5.47 -3.28 -7.76
N LEU A 60 4.35 -2.76 -7.26
CA LEU A 60 3.04 -2.92 -7.89
C LEU A 60 3.06 -2.39 -9.33
N SER A 61 3.60 -1.20 -9.55
CA SER A 61 3.74 -0.61 -10.88
C SER A 61 4.49 -1.53 -11.86
N ILE A 62 5.64 -2.04 -11.42
CA ILE A 62 6.48 -2.93 -12.22
C ILE A 62 5.75 -4.23 -12.53
N LEU A 63 5.09 -4.84 -11.54
CA LEU A 63 4.37 -6.11 -11.72
C LEU A 63 3.19 -5.96 -12.67
N VAL A 64 2.35 -4.93 -12.46
CA VAL A 64 1.20 -4.68 -13.35
C VAL A 64 1.68 -4.45 -14.76
N SER A 65 2.75 -3.68 -14.95
CA SER A 65 3.32 -3.45 -16.27
C SER A 65 3.80 -4.73 -16.97
N ILE A 66 4.64 -5.51 -16.28
CA ILE A 66 5.22 -6.73 -16.89
C ILE A 66 4.11 -7.74 -17.20
N PHE A 67 3.19 -7.96 -16.27
CA PHE A 67 2.20 -9.03 -16.42
C PHE A 67 0.98 -8.62 -17.28
N SER A 68 0.60 -7.34 -17.29
CA SER A 68 -0.45 -6.87 -18.19
C SER A 68 -0.04 -6.93 -19.66
N ASP A 69 1.24 -6.71 -19.97
CA ASP A 69 1.75 -6.86 -21.34
C ASP A 69 1.80 -8.33 -21.79
N VAL A 70 2.08 -9.26 -20.86
CA VAL A 70 2.02 -10.71 -21.14
C VAL A 70 0.58 -11.15 -21.42
N ALA A 71 -0.39 -10.71 -20.65
CA ALA A 71 -1.80 -11.02 -20.84
C ALA A 71 -2.36 -10.47 -22.18
N LYS A 72 -1.90 -9.28 -22.60
CA LYS A 72 -2.24 -8.70 -23.91
C LYS A 72 -1.58 -9.43 -25.07
N ALA A 73 -0.38 -9.97 -24.88
CA ALA A 73 0.34 -10.75 -25.91
C ALA A 73 -0.33 -12.10 -26.20
N GLU A 74 -0.93 -12.75 -25.22
CA GLU A 74 -1.72 -13.98 -25.41
C GLU A 74 -3.05 -13.73 -26.13
N GLY A 75 -3.59 -12.50 -26.08
CA GLY A 75 -4.83 -12.09 -26.76
C GLY A 75 -4.71 -11.67 -28.24
N GLY A 76 -3.54 -11.75 -28.86
CA GLY A 76 -3.39 -11.74 -30.33
C GLY A 76 -3.43 -10.39 -31.03
N HIS A 77 -3.16 -9.25 -30.39
CA HIS A 77 -2.95 -7.98 -31.10
C HIS A 77 -1.81 -7.15 -30.52
N THR A 78 -0.83 -6.93 -31.37
CA THR A 78 0.31 -5.99 -31.30
C THR A 78 1.46 -6.43 -30.39
N GLN A 79 2.53 -6.94 -31.01
CA GLN A 79 3.89 -6.92 -30.48
C GLN A 79 4.30 -5.46 -30.20
N SER A 80 3.88 -4.89 -29.10
CA SER A 80 4.61 -3.76 -28.56
C SER A 80 5.90 -4.33 -27.96
N ASN A 81 7.04 -3.95 -28.54
CA ASN A 81 8.35 -4.36 -28.05
C ASN A 81 8.41 -4.08 -26.53
N LEU A 82 8.57 -5.12 -25.72
CA LEU A 82 8.73 -5.00 -24.24
C LEU A 82 9.69 -3.86 -23.87
N GLY A 83 10.74 -3.63 -24.68
CA GLY A 83 11.67 -2.54 -24.50
C GLY A 83 11.05 -1.14 -24.66
N VAL A 84 10.07 -0.99 -25.54
CA VAL A 84 9.36 0.29 -25.73
C VAL A 84 8.43 0.56 -24.55
N GLY A 85 7.73 -0.46 -24.04
CA GLY A 85 6.89 -0.32 -22.84
C GLY A 85 7.70 0.11 -21.62
N ILE A 86 8.81 -0.57 -21.34
CA ILE A 86 9.73 -0.21 -20.25
C ILE A 86 10.29 1.20 -20.45
N LEU A 87 10.67 1.57 -21.67
CA LEU A 87 11.19 2.92 -21.95
C LEU A 87 10.14 4.00 -21.64
N ILE A 88 8.89 3.80 -22.06
CA ILE A 88 7.79 4.74 -21.77
C ILE A 88 7.58 4.90 -20.26
N GLN A 89 7.65 3.82 -19.50
CA GLN A 89 7.53 3.88 -18.04
C GLN A 89 8.70 4.60 -17.36
N VAL A 90 9.93 4.37 -17.83
CA VAL A 90 11.09 5.11 -17.36
C VAL A 90 10.93 6.60 -17.65
N ILE A 91 10.45 6.96 -18.85
CA ILE A 91 10.14 8.35 -19.20
C ILE A 91 9.05 8.92 -18.27
N TYR A 92 8.03 8.13 -17.94
CA TYR A 92 7.00 8.55 -16.99
C TYR A 92 7.57 8.83 -15.58
N PHE A 93 8.44 7.97 -15.06
CA PHE A 93 9.10 8.21 -13.76
C PHE A 93 10.03 9.44 -13.78
N ILE A 94 10.70 9.69 -14.90
CA ILE A 94 11.45 10.95 -15.10
C ILE A 94 10.45 12.13 -15.11
N GLY A 95 9.31 11.99 -15.77
CA GLY A 95 8.22 12.97 -15.77
C GLY A 95 7.70 13.27 -14.37
N ILE A 96 7.54 12.25 -13.51
CA ILE A 96 7.21 12.43 -12.09
C ILE A 96 8.21 13.36 -11.39
N TYR A 97 9.51 13.17 -11.62
CA TYR A 97 10.52 14.05 -11.05
C TYR A 97 10.35 15.51 -11.51
N LEU A 98 10.01 15.73 -12.78
CA LEU A 98 9.72 17.07 -13.30
C LEU A 98 8.46 17.66 -12.67
N VAL A 99 7.43 16.83 -12.45
CA VAL A 99 6.21 17.25 -11.72
C VAL A 99 6.57 17.68 -10.31
N PHE A 100 7.35 16.92 -9.57
CA PHE A 100 7.79 17.30 -8.22
C PHE A 100 8.55 18.61 -8.18
N ARG A 101 9.49 18.77 -9.10
CA ARG A 101 10.45 19.86 -9.04
C ARG A 101 9.89 21.18 -9.54
N TRP A 102 9.03 21.13 -10.57
CA TRP A 102 8.62 22.32 -11.29
C TRP A 102 7.12 22.45 -11.48
N ILE A 103 6.44 21.41 -11.94
CA ILE A 103 5.04 21.51 -12.38
C ILE A 103 4.10 21.69 -11.18
N ALA A 104 4.18 20.85 -10.15
CA ALA A 104 3.31 20.96 -9.00
C ALA A 104 3.48 22.28 -8.23
N PRO A 105 4.72 22.74 -7.91
CA PRO A 105 4.90 24.04 -7.28
C PRO A 105 4.43 25.21 -8.15
N PHE A 106 4.61 25.12 -9.48
CA PHE A 106 4.16 26.15 -10.42
C PHE A 106 2.63 26.21 -10.50
N LEU A 107 1.95 25.08 -10.65
CA LEU A 107 0.49 25.00 -10.68
C LEU A 107 -0.13 25.45 -9.36
N MET A 108 0.44 25.05 -8.24
CA MET A 108 0.00 25.50 -6.92
C MET A 108 0.16 27.01 -6.73
N LYS A 109 1.24 27.59 -7.25
CA LYS A 109 1.42 29.06 -7.23
C LYS A 109 0.46 29.81 -8.15
N ILE A 110 0.02 29.17 -9.24
CA ILE A 110 -1.04 29.74 -10.12
C ILE A 110 -2.37 29.72 -9.40
N SER A 111 -2.67 28.67 -8.63
CA SER A 111 -3.95 28.56 -7.92
C SER A 111 -4.20 29.71 -6.97
N GLU A 112 -3.18 30.26 -6.31
CA GLU A 112 -3.31 31.47 -5.47
C GLU A 112 -3.89 32.68 -6.22
N LYS A 113 -3.66 32.76 -7.53
CA LYS A 113 -4.12 33.88 -8.36
C LYS A 113 -5.52 33.69 -8.90
N LEU A 114 -6.10 32.51 -8.70
CA LEU A 114 -7.46 32.24 -9.14
C LEU A 114 -8.45 32.82 -8.12
N LEU A 115 -9.41 33.61 -8.61
CA LEU A 115 -10.48 34.19 -7.79
C LEU A 115 -11.58 33.17 -7.43
N ILE A 116 -11.17 31.96 -7.05
CA ILE A 116 -12.06 30.85 -6.73
C ILE A 116 -11.78 30.43 -5.28
N SER A 117 -12.82 30.24 -4.49
CA SER A 117 -12.67 29.70 -3.14
C SER A 117 -12.06 28.31 -3.20
N SER A 118 -11.06 28.05 -2.35
CA SER A 118 -10.36 26.76 -2.26
C SER A 118 -9.65 26.34 -3.56
N SER A 119 -9.11 27.30 -4.29
CA SER A 119 -8.39 27.07 -5.56
C SER A 119 -7.22 26.09 -5.42
N GLU A 120 -6.54 26.07 -4.27
CA GLU A 120 -5.44 25.16 -3.95
C GLU A 120 -5.90 23.70 -3.85
N ILE A 121 -7.08 23.48 -3.25
CA ILE A 121 -7.69 22.15 -3.15
C ILE A 121 -8.07 21.64 -4.54
N LEU A 122 -8.74 22.50 -5.32
CA LEU A 122 -9.12 22.17 -6.70
C LEU A 122 -7.89 21.84 -7.55
N MET A 123 -6.84 22.65 -7.45
CA MET A 123 -5.59 22.41 -8.20
C MET A 123 -4.91 21.12 -7.78
N SER A 124 -4.89 20.79 -6.48
CA SER A 124 -4.35 19.52 -6.00
C SER A 124 -5.11 18.31 -6.55
N LEU A 125 -6.43 18.39 -6.66
CA LEU A 125 -7.25 17.35 -7.31
C LEU A 125 -6.98 17.25 -8.81
N VAL A 126 -6.79 18.37 -9.50
CA VAL A 126 -6.41 18.38 -10.93
C VAL A 126 -5.05 17.71 -11.14
N ILE A 127 -4.05 17.99 -10.28
CA ILE A 127 -2.75 17.33 -10.32
C ILE A 127 -2.91 15.84 -10.06
N CYS A 128 -3.69 15.45 -9.04
CA CYS A 128 -3.93 14.05 -8.68
C CYS A 128 -4.56 13.26 -9.82
N LEU A 129 -5.69 13.73 -10.34
CA LEU A 129 -6.42 13.07 -11.42
C LEU A 129 -5.63 13.09 -12.75
N GLY A 130 -4.93 14.19 -13.03
CA GLY A 130 -4.06 14.29 -14.20
C GLY A 130 -2.93 13.28 -14.17
N MET A 131 -2.21 13.15 -13.05
CA MET A 131 -1.14 12.16 -12.91
C MET A 131 -1.67 10.73 -12.91
N ALA A 132 -2.85 10.46 -12.32
CA ALA A 132 -3.52 9.18 -12.39
C ALA A 132 -3.85 8.81 -13.85
N PHE A 133 -4.42 9.74 -14.61
CA PHE A 133 -4.74 9.56 -16.02
C PHE A 133 -3.50 9.29 -16.88
N PHE A 134 -2.42 10.05 -16.68
CA PHE A 134 -1.17 9.82 -17.42
C PHE A 134 -0.50 8.51 -17.04
N ALA A 135 -0.62 8.04 -15.79
CA ALA A 135 -0.15 6.72 -15.39
C ALA A 135 -0.88 5.62 -16.16
N ASP A 136 -2.21 5.70 -16.22
CA ASP A 136 -3.06 4.75 -16.92
C ASP A 136 -2.75 4.70 -18.42
N LEU A 137 -2.54 5.86 -19.06
CA LEU A 137 -2.14 5.94 -20.48
C LEU A 137 -0.84 5.22 -20.81
N VAL A 138 0.10 5.16 -19.87
CA VAL A 138 1.40 4.48 -20.07
C VAL A 138 1.40 3.03 -19.56
N GLY A 139 0.23 2.51 -19.22
CA GLY A 139 0.06 1.13 -18.74
C GLY A 139 0.46 0.90 -17.28
N LEU A 140 0.59 1.97 -16.49
CA LEU A 140 0.76 1.90 -15.04
C LEU A 140 -0.60 2.01 -14.35
N SER A 141 -0.68 1.56 -13.09
CA SER A 141 -1.91 1.78 -12.31
C SER A 141 -2.14 3.27 -12.03
N ALA A 142 -3.39 3.73 -12.17
CA ALA A 142 -3.81 5.08 -11.78
C ALA A 142 -3.49 5.41 -10.31
N VAL A 143 -3.49 4.39 -9.45
CA VAL A 143 -3.09 4.50 -8.03
C VAL A 143 -1.66 5.00 -7.88
N VAL A 144 -0.75 4.56 -8.74
CA VAL A 144 0.66 5.02 -8.75
C VAL A 144 0.73 6.50 -9.08
N GLY A 145 0.01 6.92 -10.12
CA GLY A 145 -0.02 8.33 -10.52
C GLY A 145 -0.56 9.24 -9.41
N SER A 146 -1.68 8.87 -8.81
CA SER A 146 -2.29 9.63 -7.70
C SER A 146 -1.42 9.66 -6.45
N PHE A 147 -0.74 8.56 -6.11
CA PHE A 147 0.20 8.51 -4.99
C PHE A 147 1.34 9.52 -5.18
N PHE A 148 2.00 9.50 -6.35
CA PHE A 148 3.08 10.45 -6.62
C PHE A 148 2.60 11.89 -6.75
N ALA A 149 1.37 12.13 -7.19
CA ALA A 149 0.75 13.44 -7.15
C ALA A 149 0.64 13.95 -5.70
N GLY A 150 0.19 13.11 -4.77
CA GLY A 150 0.12 13.44 -3.35
C GLY A 150 1.49 13.78 -2.78
N VAL A 151 2.54 12.98 -3.10
CA VAL A 151 3.91 13.26 -2.68
C VAL A 151 4.42 14.59 -3.27
N ALA A 152 4.07 14.92 -4.54
CA ALA A 152 4.46 16.18 -5.18
C ALA A 152 3.81 17.39 -4.48
N VAL A 153 2.52 17.32 -4.20
CA VAL A 153 1.76 18.37 -3.51
C VAL A 153 2.24 18.53 -2.06
N ALA A 154 2.57 17.43 -1.39
CA ALA A 154 3.10 17.45 -0.02
C ALA A 154 4.43 18.18 0.14
N GLN A 155 5.17 18.41 -0.94
CA GLN A 155 6.41 19.21 -0.95
C GLN A 155 6.17 20.73 -1.12
N THR A 156 4.92 21.12 -1.36
CA THR A 156 4.54 22.53 -1.52
C THR A 156 4.16 23.15 -0.16
N PRO A 157 4.20 24.50 -0.04
CA PRO A 157 3.79 25.20 1.18
C PRO A 157 2.32 24.97 1.56
N TYR A 158 1.50 24.55 0.61
CA TYR A 158 0.04 24.39 0.76
C TYR A 158 -0.39 23.05 1.37
N LYS A 159 0.59 22.15 1.66
CA LYS A 159 0.32 20.81 2.21
C LYS A 159 -0.68 20.82 3.34
N ARG A 160 -0.47 21.68 4.36
CA ARG A 160 -1.31 21.69 5.58
C ARG A 160 -2.76 22.05 5.30
N GLU A 161 -2.99 22.99 4.40
CA GLU A 161 -4.33 23.43 4.01
C GLU A 161 -5.06 22.35 3.20
N ILE A 162 -4.34 21.73 2.26
CA ILE A 162 -4.87 20.64 1.43
C ILE A 162 -5.18 19.41 2.30
N ASP A 163 -4.27 18.99 3.17
CA ASP A 163 -4.49 17.87 4.08
C ASP A 163 -5.73 18.09 4.94
N SER A 164 -5.88 19.28 5.55
CA SER A 164 -7.02 19.60 6.41
C SER A 164 -8.36 19.61 5.69
N SER A 165 -8.36 19.77 4.38
CA SER A 165 -9.58 19.87 3.56
C SER A 165 -9.90 18.57 2.83
N ILE A 166 -8.90 17.88 2.29
CA ILE A 166 -9.08 16.63 1.52
C ILE A 166 -9.24 15.42 2.45
N GLU A 167 -8.51 15.38 3.56
CA GLU A 167 -8.56 14.26 4.50
C GLU A 167 -9.98 13.99 5.03
N PRO A 168 -10.76 14.99 5.49
CA PRO A 168 -12.14 14.76 5.92
C PRO A 168 -13.05 14.21 4.80
N ILE A 169 -12.88 14.67 3.57
CA ILE A 169 -13.65 14.19 2.41
C ILE A 169 -13.24 12.75 2.08
N GLY A 170 -11.94 12.48 2.14
CA GLY A 170 -11.40 11.13 1.96
C GLY A 170 -12.02 10.14 2.93
N TYR A 171 -12.00 10.44 4.22
CA TYR A 171 -12.56 9.58 5.26
C TYR A 171 -14.09 9.50 5.24
N ALA A 172 -14.79 10.57 4.86
CA ALA A 172 -16.25 10.59 4.87
C ALA A 172 -16.88 9.93 3.63
N VAL A 173 -16.19 9.97 2.48
CA VAL A 173 -16.77 9.56 1.19
C VAL A 173 -15.94 8.50 0.49
N PHE A 174 -14.70 8.83 0.10
CA PHE A 174 -13.92 7.98 -0.83
C PHE A 174 -13.48 6.66 -0.18
N ILE A 175 -12.98 6.70 1.04
CA ILE A 175 -12.53 5.50 1.76
C ILE A 175 -13.67 4.53 2.05
N PRO A 176 -14.84 4.97 2.59
CA PRO A 176 -15.99 4.08 2.75
C PRO A 176 -16.49 3.50 1.42
N MET A 177 -16.56 4.29 0.35
CA MET A 177 -16.95 3.80 -0.97
C MET A 177 -15.99 2.73 -1.49
N PHE A 178 -14.69 2.92 -1.31
CA PHE A 178 -13.67 1.95 -1.67
C PHE A 178 -13.87 0.62 -0.90
N PHE A 179 -14.05 0.65 0.42
CA PHE A 179 -14.29 -0.56 1.20
C PHE A 179 -15.60 -1.26 0.83
N VAL A 180 -16.66 -0.51 0.55
CA VAL A 180 -17.93 -1.07 0.06
C VAL A 180 -17.74 -1.73 -1.30
N SER A 181 -17.00 -1.11 -2.22
CA SER A 181 -16.69 -1.69 -3.54
C SER A 181 -15.95 -3.02 -3.43
N ILE A 182 -14.93 -3.10 -2.55
CA ILE A 182 -14.23 -4.36 -2.26
C ILE A 182 -15.20 -5.40 -1.71
N GLY A 183 -16.03 -5.02 -0.72
CA GLY A 183 -17.00 -5.92 -0.11
C GLY A 183 -18.01 -6.49 -1.12
N LEU A 184 -18.47 -5.66 -2.08
CA LEU A 184 -19.37 -6.08 -3.14
C LEU A 184 -18.70 -7.00 -4.17
N SER A 185 -17.41 -6.85 -4.39
CA SER A 185 -16.62 -7.72 -5.28
C SER A 185 -16.31 -9.08 -4.66
N MET A 186 -16.52 -9.24 -3.34
CA MET A 186 -16.28 -10.50 -2.65
C MET A 186 -17.38 -11.52 -2.92
N THR A 187 -17.00 -12.77 -3.08
CA THR A 187 -17.91 -13.91 -3.13
C THR A 187 -17.68 -14.80 -1.91
N PHE A 188 -18.74 -15.06 -1.15
CA PHE A 188 -18.67 -15.96 0.01
C PHE A 188 -18.76 -17.44 -0.39
N LYS A 189 -19.06 -17.71 -1.67
CA LYS A 189 -19.08 -19.07 -2.22
C LYS A 189 -17.66 -19.63 -2.23
N GLY A 190 -17.44 -20.73 -1.55
CA GLY A 190 -16.11 -21.39 -1.51
C GLY A 190 -15.21 -21.00 -0.35
N LEU A 191 -15.55 -20.05 0.50
CA LEU A 191 -14.74 -19.71 1.69
C LEU A 191 -14.60 -20.92 2.63
N LEU A 192 -15.67 -21.65 2.86
CA LEU A 192 -15.63 -22.88 3.67
C LEU A 192 -14.80 -23.98 3.01
N THR A 193 -14.72 -24.00 1.69
CA THR A 193 -13.87 -24.95 0.95
C THR A 193 -12.39 -24.57 1.03
N ASN A 194 -12.09 -23.27 1.10
CA ASN A 194 -10.71 -22.74 1.12
C ASN A 194 -10.24 -22.37 2.54
N TRP A 195 -10.91 -22.83 3.59
CA TRP A 195 -10.57 -22.46 4.97
C TRP A 195 -9.11 -22.77 5.34
N LEU A 196 -8.59 -23.91 4.85
CA LEU A 196 -7.20 -24.31 5.10
C LEU A 196 -6.21 -23.32 4.44
N PHE A 197 -6.51 -22.88 3.22
CA PHE A 197 -5.72 -21.82 2.54
C PHE A 197 -5.72 -20.54 3.37
N ILE A 198 -6.88 -20.09 3.85
CA ILE A 198 -7.02 -18.88 4.67
C ILE A 198 -6.16 -18.98 5.93
N VAL A 199 -6.23 -20.11 6.66
CA VAL A 199 -5.47 -20.32 7.90
C VAL A 199 -3.97 -20.34 7.61
N ILE A 200 -3.51 -21.09 6.60
CA ILE A 200 -2.09 -21.16 6.26
C ILE A 200 -1.57 -19.78 5.82
N LEU A 201 -2.32 -19.10 4.97
CA LEU A 201 -1.94 -17.76 4.48
C LEU A 201 -1.90 -16.75 5.63
N LEU A 202 -2.87 -16.80 6.57
CA LEU A 202 -2.89 -15.95 7.76
C LEU A 202 -1.65 -16.18 8.62
N VAL A 203 -1.34 -17.42 8.94
CA VAL A 203 -0.16 -17.77 9.75
C VAL A 203 1.13 -17.30 9.06
N LEU A 204 1.27 -17.55 7.76
CA LEU A 204 2.41 -17.09 6.99
C LEU A 204 2.49 -15.55 6.96
N ALA A 205 1.38 -14.85 6.74
CA ALA A 205 1.32 -13.40 6.73
C ALA A 205 1.77 -12.78 8.06
N LEU A 206 1.35 -13.37 9.18
CA LEU A 206 1.75 -12.93 10.52
C LEU A 206 3.24 -13.22 10.77
N LEU A 207 3.68 -14.46 10.56
CA LEU A 207 5.04 -14.90 10.90
C LEU A 207 6.12 -14.24 10.04
N THR A 208 5.87 -14.12 8.73
CA THR A 208 6.88 -13.55 7.81
C THR A 208 7.15 -12.08 8.10
N LYS A 209 6.12 -11.30 8.37
CA LYS A 209 6.29 -9.87 8.64
C LYS A 209 6.82 -9.64 10.06
N TRP A 210 6.22 -10.29 11.06
CA TRP A 210 6.70 -10.22 12.44
C TRP A 210 8.16 -10.67 12.56
N GLY A 211 8.48 -11.85 12.02
CA GLY A 211 9.82 -12.39 12.04
C GLY A 211 10.80 -11.59 11.18
N GLY A 212 10.41 -11.23 9.95
CA GLY A 212 11.27 -10.50 9.03
C GLY A 212 11.64 -9.10 9.54
N CYS A 213 10.65 -8.30 9.97
CA CYS A 213 10.90 -6.97 10.50
C CYS A 213 11.61 -7.02 11.87
N GLY A 214 11.23 -8.00 12.73
CA GLY A 214 11.89 -8.20 14.01
C GLY A 214 13.36 -8.58 13.88
N LEU A 215 13.68 -9.51 12.96
CA LEU A 215 15.07 -9.90 12.65
C LEU A 215 15.84 -8.74 12.01
N GLY A 216 15.22 -7.99 11.07
CA GLY A 216 15.82 -6.80 10.48
C GLY A 216 16.22 -5.76 11.53
N ALA A 217 15.34 -5.46 12.48
CA ALA A 217 15.64 -4.58 13.61
C ALA A 217 16.79 -5.12 14.47
N LYS A 218 16.82 -6.44 14.70
CA LYS A 218 17.91 -7.09 15.44
C LYS A 218 19.26 -6.99 14.71
N MET A 219 19.27 -7.18 13.39
CA MET A 219 20.48 -7.04 12.57
C MET A 219 21.05 -5.62 12.60
N LEU A 220 20.19 -4.60 12.78
CA LEU A 220 20.58 -3.22 12.97
C LEU A 220 20.98 -2.85 14.40
N GLY A 221 21.23 -3.85 15.27
CA GLY A 221 21.72 -3.66 16.63
C GLY A 221 20.68 -3.33 17.69
N MET A 222 19.39 -3.46 17.37
CA MET A 222 18.32 -3.27 18.36
C MET A 222 18.17 -4.49 19.28
N SER A 223 17.52 -4.30 20.44
CA SER A 223 17.27 -5.41 21.38
C SER A 223 16.26 -6.42 20.79
N TRP A 224 16.19 -7.63 21.34
CA TRP A 224 15.17 -8.61 20.95
C TRP A 224 13.75 -8.12 21.29
N HIS A 225 13.59 -7.38 22.38
CA HIS A 225 12.30 -6.78 22.77
C HIS A 225 11.88 -5.68 21.79
N SER A 226 12.83 -4.82 21.38
CA SER A 226 12.56 -3.81 20.34
C SER A 226 12.22 -4.46 18.99
N GLY A 227 12.92 -5.55 18.64
CA GLY A 227 12.61 -6.33 17.42
C GLY A 227 11.21 -6.95 17.48
N ASP A 228 10.77 -7.47 18.64
CA ASP A 228 9.42 -8.00 18.84
C ASP A 228 8.34 -6.91 18.65
N ILE A 229 8.56 -5.72 19.20
CA ILE A 229 7.63 -4.59 19.04
C ILE A 229 7.57 -4.10 17.58
N ILE A 230 8.74 -3.91 16.93
CA ILE A 230 8.79 -3.47 15.55
C ILE A 230 8.15 -4.51 14.63
N GLY A 231 8.49 -5.79 14.82
CA GLY A 231 7.87 -6.87 14.09
C GLY A 231 6.36 -6.89 14.24
N ALA A 232 5.85 -6.82 15.46
CA ALA A 232 4.41 -6.79 15.75
C ALA A 232 3.73 -5.54 15.19
N GLY A 233 4.39 -4.38 15.22
CA GLY A 233 3.88 -3.13 14.67
C GLY A 233 3.79 -3.13 13.15
N MET A 234 4.57 -3.95 12.47
CA MET A 234 4.56 -4.07 11.00
C MET A 234 3.64 -5.18 10.47
N VAL A 235 2.94 -5.92 11.35
CA VAL A 235 2.06 -7.04 10.95
C VAL A 235 0.78 -6.58 10.27
N SER A 236 0.22 -5.44 10.65
CA SER A 236 -1.07 -4.97 10.15
C SER A 236 -1.05 -4.77 8.63
N ARG A 237 -2.09 -5.27 7.96
CA ARG A 237 -2.33 -5.12 6.54
C ARG A 237 -3.62 -4.35 6.38
N GLY A 238 -3.64 -3.17 6.01
CA GLY A 238 -4.88 -2.42 5.87
C GLY A 238 -5.16 -2.05 4.43
N GLU A 239 -5.43 -0.77 4.25
CA GLU A 239 -5.84 -0.16 3.00
C GLU A 239 -4.86 -0.44 1.84
N MET A 240 -3.53 -0.36 2.07
CA MET A 240 -2.56 -0.60 1.00
C MET A 240 -2.63 -2.03 0.45
N ALA A 241 -2.73 -3.05 1.32
CA ALA A 241 -2.87 -4.43 0.86
C ALA A 241 -4.18 -4.66 0.11
N LEU A 242 -5.27 -4.00 0.52
CA LEU A 242 -6.56 -4.05 -0.17
C LEU A 242 -6.50 -3.39 -1.55
N ILE A 243 -5.82 -2.24 -1.67
CA ILE A 243 -5.59 -1.56 -2.96
C ILE A 243 -4.80 -2.47 -3.90
N ILE A 244 -3.69 -3.04 -3.42
CA ILE A 244 -2.87 -3.96 -4.22
C ILE A 244 -3.70 -5.18 -4.66
N ALA A 245 -4.45 -5.79 -3.75
CA ALA A 245 -5.29 -6.93 -4.07
C ALA A 245 -6.37 -6.59 -5.11
N GLN A 246 -6.98 -5.40 -5.01
CA GLN A 246 -7.98 -4.92 -5.97
C GLN A 246 -7.37 -4.67 -7.35
N VAL A 247 -6.25 -3.98 -7.42
CA VAL A 247 -5.52 -3.73 -8.68
C VAL A 247 -5.11 -5.06 -9.34
N GLY A 248 -4.63 -6.02 -8.54
CA GLY A 248 -4.29 -7.35 -9.05
C GLY A 248 -5.48 -8.15 -9.54
N TYR A 249 -6.61 -7.99 -8.88
CA TYR A 249 -7.87 -8.60 -9.32
C TYR A 249 -8.34 -8.03 -10.67
N GLU A 250 -8.34 -6.70 -10.80
CA GLU A 250 -8.69 -5.99 -12.03
C GLU A 250 -7.73 -6.29 -13.19
N ALA A 251 -6.45 -6.47 -12.89
CA ALA A 251 -5.42 -6.85 -13.85
C ALA A 251 -5.38 -8.37 -14.15
N HIS A 252 -6.32 -9.17 -13.62
CA HIS A 252 -6.36 -10.64 -13.72
C HIS A 252 -5.11 -11.36 -13.19
N LEU A 253 -4.35 -10.71 -12.30
CA LEU A 253 -3.18 -11.27 -11.62
C LEU A 253 -3.55 -12.00 -10.32
N LEU A 254 -4.80 -11.90 -9.89
CA LEU A 254 -5.36 -12.61 -8.75
C LEU A 254 -6.70 -13.23 -9.16
N SER A 255 -6.78 -14.54 -9.11
CA SER A 255 -7.98 -15.24 -9.57
C SER A 255 -9.18 -15.05 -8.63
N ASP A 256 -10.39 -15.04 -9.20
CA ASP A 256 -11.67 -14.91 -8.47
C ASP A 256 -11.77 -15.88 -7.29
N LYS A 257 -11.22 -17.08 -7.47
CA LYS A 257 -11.26 -18.16 -6.47
C LYS A 257 -10.55 -17.77 -5.18
N PHE A 258 -9.47 -17.02 -5.25
CA PHE A 258 -8.62 -16.70 -4.09
C PHE A 258 -8.77 -15.24 -3.62
N TYR A 259 -9.31 -14.35 -4.46
CA TYR A 259 -9.49 -12.93 -4.12
C TYR A 259 -10.18 -12.74 -2.77
N SER A 260 -11.38 -13.33 -2.59
CA SER A 260 -12.13 -13.21 -1.34
C SER A 260 -11.38 -13.78 -0.13
N SER A 261 -10.62 -14.87 -0.32
CA SER A 261 -9.80 -15.46 0.74
C SER A 261 -8.64 -14.53 1.14
N VAL A 262 -8.02 -13.87 0.17
CA VAL A 262 -6.94 -12.88 0.40
C VAL A 262 -7.48 -11.69 1.18
N ILE A 263 -8.63 -11.13 0.77
CA ILE A 263 -9.27 -10.01 1.49
C ILE A 263 -9.58 -10.38 2.95
N ILE A 264 -10.12 -11.58 3.20
CA ILE A 264 -10.38 -12.05 4.57
C ILE A 264 -9.10 -12.13 5.39
N VAL A 265 -8.01 -12.64 4.83
CA VAL A 265 -6.73 -12.71 5.55
C VAL A 265 -6.21 -11.30 5.85
N ILE A 266 -6.34 -10.35 4.93
CA ILE A 266 -5.98 -8.94 5.16
C ILE A 266 -6.79 -8.39 6.36
N ILE A 267 -8.10 -8.59 6.38
CA ILE A 267 -8.98 -8.14 7.48
C ILE A 267 -8.56 -8.80 8.80
N LEU A 268 -8.33 -10.10 8.81
CA LEU A 268 -7.94 -10.83 10.02
C LEU A 268 -6.58 -10.36 10.55
N THR A 269 -5.58 -10.11 9.69
CA THR A 269 -4.29 -9.55 10.12
C THR A 269 -4.46 -8.16 10.73
N THR A 270 -5.35 -7.35 10.17
CA THR A 270 -5.72 -6.01 10.66
C THR A 270 -6.29 -6.07 12.08
N ILE A 271 -7.17 -7.04 12.35
CA ILE A 271 -7.78 -7.24 13.68
C ILE A 271 -6.76 -7.78 14.68
N ILE A 272 -5.87 -8.69 14.26
CA ILE A 272 -4.90 -9.35 15.16
C ILE A 272 -3.74 -8.42 15.53
N ALA A 273 -3.30 -7.55 14.63
CA ALA A 273 -2.11 -6.70 14.79
C ALA A 273 -2.11 -5.84 16.07
N PRO A 274 -3.19 -5.13 16.47
CA PRO A 274 -3.23 -4.35 17.68
C PRO A 274 -2.94 -5.18 18.94
N PHE A 275 -3.48 -6.39 19.01
CA PHE A 275 -3.27 -7.29 20.16
C PHE A 275 -1.83 -7.79 20.21
N MET A 276 -1.22 -8.10 19.05
CA MET A 276 0.19 -8.48 18.97
C MET A 276 1.10 -7.35 19.43
N LEU A 277 0.89 -6.14 18.93
CA LEU A 277 1.68 -4.96 19.28
C LEU A 277 1.55 -4.62 20.77
N LYS A 278 0.34 -4.58 21.31
CA LYS A 278 0.08 -4.33 22.74
C LYS A 278 0.75 -5.38 23.61
N SER A 279 0.68 -6.66 23.23
CA SER A 279 1.34 -7.76 23.92
C SER A 279 2.87 -7.63 23.93
N ALA A 280 3.47 -7.25 22.79
CA ALA A 280 4.91 -7.04 22.66
C ALA A 280 5.40 -5.90 23.57
N ILE A 281 4.70 -4.76 23.58
CA ILE A 281 5.00 -3.62 24.44
C ILE A 281 4.90 -4.00 25.93
N MET A 282 3.86 -4.75 26.32
CA MET A 282 3.71 -5.20 27.69
C MET A 282 4.80 -6.19 28.14
N ARG A 283 5.29 -7.03 27.20
CA ARG A 283 6.43 -7.93 27.47
C ARG A 283 7.72 -7.15 27.75
N GLN A 284 8.00 -6.10 26.99
CA GLN A 284 9.15 -5.23 27.24
C GLN A 284 9.04 -4.56 28.60
N ALA A 285 7.90 -3.93 28.91
CA ALA A 285 7.70 -3.26 30.20
C ALA A 285 7.90 -4.20 31.41
N LYS A 286 7.48 -5.47 31.29
CA LYS A 286 7.72 -6.48 32.34
C LYS A 286 9.19 -6.90 32.44
N ALA A 287 9.93 -6.88 31.34
CA ALA A 287 11.36 -7.22 31.34
C ALA A 287 12.21 -6.09 31.93
N GLU A 288 11.81 -4.83 31.74
CA GLU A 288 12.46 -3.64 32.32
C GLU A 288 12.18 -3.47 33.81
N ALA A 289 11.07 -4.03 34.32
CA ALA A 289 10.69 -4.00 35.73
C ALA A 289 11.34 -5.10 36.59
N LYS A 290 12.07 -6.04 35.98
CA LYS A 290 12.83 -7.09 36.65
C LYS A 290 14.31 -6.75 36.71
#